data_d2f235e4e88e7ce9da2b63e104b4b8d6
#
_entry.id   d2f235e4e88e7ce9da2b63e104b4b8d6
#
_cell.length_a   1.000
_cell.length_b   1.000
_cell.length_c   1.000
_cell.angle_alpha   90.00
_cell.angle_beta   90.00
_cell.angle_gamma   90.00
#
_symmetry.space_group_name_H-M   'P 1'
#
loop_
_entity.id
_entity.type
_entity.pdbx_description
1 polymer ?
#
loop_
_entity_poly.entity_id
_entity_poly.type
_entity_poly.pdbx_seq_one_letter_code
_entity_poly.pdbx_strand_id
1 'polypeptide(L)'
;MNLPAFITPNSLTIGRLILIPFGAIALFMNGGDDYNWQIVSWWIFFILGLTDIVDGKLARSRHQITELGKFLDPVADKAMVGTAMVCLSILGRMPWWITIVILAREIGITFFRLAIVKRGVIPANKGGKIKATFQNFGTGFYVLPLNPGLYWFRDGFMYIAIILTVVTGAYYVRSAFKPQS
;
A
#
# COMPACT_ATOMS: atom_id res chain seq x y z
N MET A 1 12.34 -3.23 22.80
CA MET A 1 10.91 -3.18 23.17
C MET A 1 10.44 -4.62 23.41
N ASN A 2 10.19 -4.99 24.68
CA ASN A 2 9.73 -6.35 25.03
C ASN A 2 8.22 -6.44 24.82
N LEU A 3 7.79 -6.69 23.58
CA LEU A 3 6.40 -7.00 23.32
C LEU A 3 6.08 -8.42 23.81
N PRO A 4 4.85 -8.66 24.32
CA PRO A 4 4.43 -9.97 24.81
C PRO A 4 4.65 -11.07 23.77
N ALA A 5 4.93 -12.30 24.22
CA ALA A 5 5.29 -13.42 23.35
C ALA A 5 4.20 -13.82 22.33
N PHE A 6 2.94 -13.47 22.60
CA PHE A 6 1.81 -13.74 21.68
C PHE A 6 1.73 -12.75 20.50
N ILE A 7 2.43 -11.60 20.57
CA ILE A 7 2.51 -10.67 19.43
C ILE A 7 3.64 -11.15 18.52
N THR A 8 3.27 -11.94 17.52
CA THR A 8 4.17 -12.38 16.47
C THR A 8 4.01 -11.49 15.21
N PRO A 9 5.01 -11.37 14.35
CA PRO A 9 4.86 -10.65 13.08
C PRO A 9 3.66 -11.13 12.27
N ASN A 10 3.46 -12.44 12.18
CA ASN A 10 2.34 -13.03 11.45
C ASN A 10 0.97 -12.65 12.05
N SER A 11 0.85 -12.57 13.39
CA SER A 11 -0.42 -12.16 14.00
C SER A 11 -0.78 -10.72 13.70
N LEU A 12 0.21 -9.84 13.56
CA LEU A 12 0.00 -8.44 13.15
C LEU A 12 -0.46 -8.35 11.69
N THR A 13 0.16 -9.12 10.78
CA THR A 13 -0.23 -9.15 9.37
C THR A 13 -1.65 -9.71 9.18
N ILE A 14 -2.01 -10.79 9.90
CA ILE A 14 -3.37 -11.35 9.87
C ILE A 14 -4.37 -10.35 10.45
N GLY A 15 -4.05 -9.73 11.59
CA GLY A 15 -4.88 -8.68 12.19
C GLY A 15 -5.13 -7.53 11.23
N ARG A 16 -4.13 -7.12 10.45
CA ARG A 16 -4.26 -6.11 9.40
C ARG A 16 -5.26 -6.54 8.33
N LEU A 17 -5.14 -7.75 7.80
CA LEU A 17 -6.08 -8.27 6.80
C LEU A 17 -7.53 -8.30 7.30
N ILE A 18 -7.73 -8.63 8.57
CA ILE A 18 -9.06 -8.62 9.21
C ILE A 18 -9.60 -7.20 9.37
N LEU A 19 -8.73 -6.22 9.67
CA LEU A 19 -9.13 -4.84 9.93
C LEU A 19 -9.35 -4.00 8.66
N ILE A 20 -8.76 -4.36 7.52
CA ILE A 20 -8.98 -3.64 6.24
C ILE A 20 -10.46 -3.46 5.91
N PRO A 21 -11.34 -4.49 5.98
CA PRO A 21 -12.76 -4.33 5.71
C PRO A 21 -13.45 -3.32 6.62
N PHE A 22 -13.04 -3.20 7.88
CA PHE A 22 -13.62 -2.22 8.80
C PHE A 22 -13.28 -0.79 8.40
N GLY A 23 -12.04 -0.53 7.94
CA GLY A 23 -11.68 0.75 7.36
C GLY A 23 -12.49 1.08 6.11
N ALA A 24 -12.72 0.09 5.25
CA ALA A 24 -13.57 0.25 4.07
C ALA A 24 -15.02 0.54 4.45
N ILE A 25 -15.61 -0.23 5.37
CA ILE A 25 -16.99 -0.02 5.85
C ILE A 25 -17.13 1.39 6.43
N ALA A 26 -16.20 1.81 7.30
CA ALA A 26 -16.21 3.15 7.87
C ALA A 26 -16.22 4.24 6.79
N LEU A 27 -15.51 4.04 5.68
CA LEU A 27 -15.46 4.99 4.57
C LEU A 27 -16.82 5.13 3.85
N PHE A 28 -17.64 4.06 3.83
CA PHE A 28 -18.96 4.07 3.19
C PHE A 28 -20.11 4.49 4.13
N MET A 29 -19.84 4.65 5.42
CA MET A 29 -20.88 5.05 6.37
C MET A 29 -21.50 6.39 5.97
N ASN A 30 -22.83 6.49 6.11
CA ASN A 30 -23.60 7.68 5.76
C ASN A 30 -23.36 8.20 4.32
N GLY A 31 -23.16 7.27 3.37
CA GLY A 31 -22.92 7.63 1.96
C GLY A 31 -21.49 8.05 1.63
N GLY A 32 -20.58 8.00 2.60
CA GLY A 32 -19.16 8.35 2.40
C GLY A 32 -18.83 9.83 2.65
N ASP A 33 -19.83 10.68 2.94
CA ASP A 33 -19.63 12.13 3.11
C ASP A 33 -19.58 12.58 4.58
N ASP A 34 -19.71 11.65 5.53
CA ASP A 34 -19.66 11.95 6.96
C ASP A 34 -18.22 12.18 7.43
N TYR A 35 -17.97 13.40 7.93
CA TYR A 35 -16.66 13.82 8.42
C TYR A 35 -16.09 12.88 9.48
N ASN A 36 -16.88 12.48 10.47
CA ASN A 36 -16.43 11.66 11.59
C ASN A 36 -16.05 10.25 11.11
N TRP A 37 -16.87 9.65 10.24
CA TRP A 37 -16.58 8.32 9.69
C TRP A 37 -15.38 8.31 8.76
N GLN A 38 -15.14 9.39 8.02
CA GLN A 38 -13.91 9.56 7.24
C GLN A 38 -12.67 9.62 8.14
N ILE A 39 -12.73 10.35 9.25
CA ILE A 39 -11.66 10.39 10.25
C ILE A 39 -11.44 9.02 10.89
N VAL A 40 -12.51 8.30 11.24
CA VAL A 40 -12.41 6.92 11.76
C VAL A 40 -11.73 6.01 10.74
N SER A 41 -12.16 6.04 9.49
CA SER A 41 -11.55 5.27 8.40
C SER A 41 -10.07 5.61 8.23
N TRP A 42 -9.74 6.90 8.25
CA TRP A 42 -8.35 7.36 8.14
C TRP A 42 -7.48 6.81 9.28
N TRP A 43 -7.96 6.88 10.52
CA TRP A 43 -7.23 6.33 11.67
C TRP A 43 -7.04 4.83 11.56
N ILE A 44 -8.05 4.08 11.09
CA ILE A 44 -7.92 2.64 10.86
C ILE A 44 -6.79 2.38 9.84
N PHE A 45 -6.84 2.99 8.65
CA PHE A 45 -5.81 2.79 7.63
C PHE A 45 -4.43 3.29 8.07
N PHE A 46 -4.36 4.40 8.83
CA PHE A 46 -3.11 4.92 9.36
C PHE A 46 -2.47 3.96 10.37
N ILE A 47 -3.24 3.44 11.32
CA ILE A 47 -2.76 2.45 12.30
C ILE A 47 -2.31 1.18 11.59
N LEU A 48 -3.06 0.71 10.59
CA LEU A 48 -2.66 -0.45 9.78
C LEU A 48 -1.33 -0.21 9.05
N GLY A 49 -1.12 0.97 8.51
CA GLY A 49 0.15 1.35 7.89
C GLY A 49 1.31 1.45 8.90
N LEU A 50 1.06 1.94 10.11
CA LEU A 50 2.06 1.95 11.18
C LEU A 50 2.43 0.54 11.64
N THR A 51 1.45 -0.35 11.78
CA THR A 51 1.70 -1.75 12.18
C THR A 51 2.58 -2.46 11.17
N ASP A 52 2.48 -2.18 9.87
CA ASP A 52 3.36 -2.70 8.82
C ASP A 52 4.85 -2.33 9.04
N ILE A 53 5.09 -1.10 9.48
CA ILE A 53 6.46 -0.65 9.78
C ILE A 53 6.99 -1.35 11.04
N VAL A 54 6.13 -1.59 12.02
CA VAL A 54 6.49 -2.21 13.30
C VAL A 54 6.75 -3.70 13.13
N ASP A 55 5.87 -4.43 12.44
CA ASP A 55 6.03 -5.88 12.24
C ASP A 55 7.26 -6.20 11.39
N GLY A 56 7.54 -5.42 10.35
CA GLY A 56 8.76 -5.57 9.55
C GLY A 56 10.05 -5.31 10.36
N LYS A 57 10.04 -4.40 11.32
CA LYS A 57 11.16 -4.20 12.24
C LYS A 57 11.26 -5.33 13.28
N LEU A 58 10.12 -5.76 13.82
CA LEU A 58 10.04 -6.83 14.82
C LEU A 58 10.50 -8.17 14.25
N ALA A 59 10.06 -8.54 13.04
CA ALA A 59 10.47 -9.76 12.37
C ALA A 59 11.99 -9.83 12.18
N ARG A 60 12.61 -8.71 11.79
CA ARG A 60 14.07 -8.62 11.64
C ARG A 60 14.82 -8.70 12.97
N SER A 61 14.32 -8.02 14.01
CA SER A 61 14.99 -7.97 15.32
C SER A 61 14.91 -9.30 16.08
N ARG A 62 13.85 -10.08 15.86
CA ARG A 62 13.63 -11.38 16.55
C ARG A 62 14.07 -12.59 15.72
N HIS A 63 14.62 -12.39 14.52
CA HIS A 63 14.94 -13.48 13.56
C HIS A 63 13.74 -14.42 13.29
N GLN A 64 12.50 -13.92 13.44
CA GLN A 64 11.25 -14.66 13.25
C GLN A 64 10.65 -14.42 11.86
N ILE A 65 11.49 -14.47 10.83
CA ILE A 65 11.03 -14.35 9.45
C ILE A 65 10.49 -15.72 9.03
N THR A 66 9.16 -15.83 8.95
CA THR A 66 8.49 -17.07 8.50
C THR A 66 8.22 -17.03 7.00
N GLU A 67 8.14 -18.19 6.35
CA GLU A 67 7.75 -18.27 4.93
C GLU A 67 6.34 -17.73 4.71
N LEU A 68 5.42 -17.97 5.65
CA LEU A 68 4.06 -17.43 5.63
C LEU A 68 4.06 -15.90 5.68
N GLY A 69 4.86 -15.28 6.57
CA GLY A 69 4.99 -13.84 6.68
C GLY A 69 5.54 -13.22 5.39
N LYS A 70 6.60 -13.80 4.82
CA LYS A 70 7.17 -13.33 3.54
C LYS A 70 6.13 -13.26 2.40
N PHE A 71 5.13 -14.13 2.44
CA PHE A 71 4.05 -14.15 1.46
C PHE A 71 2.91 -13.19 1.84
N LEU A 72 2.47 -13.20 3.11
CA LEU A 72 1.33 -12.42 3.58
C LEU A 72 1.60 -10.92 3.64
N ASP A 73 2.81 -10.48 4.01
CA ASP A 73 3.14 -9.06 4.15
C ASP A 73 2.93 -8.28 2.85
N PRO A 74 3.48 -8.70 1.68
CA PRO A 74 3.23 -8.03 0.41
C PRO A 74 1.76 -8.07 -0.01
N VAL A 75 1.02 -9.12 0.38
CA VAL A 75 -0.42 -9.23 0.08
C VAL A 75 -1.22 -8.25 0.92
N ALA A 76 -0.96 -8.18 2.22
CA ALA A 76 -1.65 -7.28 3.14
C ALA A 76 -1.41 -5.80 2.79
N ASP A 77 -0.16 -5.43 2.48
CA ASP A 77 0.18 -4.07 2.06
C ASP A 77 -0.60 -3.65 0.81
N LYS A 78 -0.61 -4.48 -0.22
CA LYS A 78 -1.35 -4.21 -1.46
C LYS A 78 -2.86 -4.24 -1.26
N ALA A 79 -3.37 -5.17 -0.44
CA ALA A 79 -4.79 -5.24 -0.12
C ALA A 79 -5.26 -3.97 0.58
N MET A 80 -4.49 -3.46 1.55
CA MET A 80 -4.82 -2.25 2.29
C MET A 80 -4.96 -1.04 1.35
N VAL A 81 -3.91 -0.73 0.60
CA VAL A 81 -3.89 0.43 -0.29
C VAL A 81 -4.88 0.25 -1.45
N GLY A 82 -4.93 -0.94 -2.04
CA GLY A 82 -5.86 -1.25 -3.13
C GLY A 82 -7.32 -1.12 -2.71
N THR A 83 -7.69 -1.63 -1.54
CA THR A 83 -9.04 -1.49 -1.00
C THR A 83 -9.40 -0.02 -0.78
N ALA A 84 -8.52 0.76 -0.14
CA ALA A 84 -8.76 2.19 0.06
C ALA A 84 -8.98 2.93 -1.28
N MET A 85 -8.11 2.70 -2.27
CA MET A 85 -8.21 3.34 -3.59
C MET A 85 -9.50 2.96 -4.33
N VAL A 86 -9.88 1.69 -4.32
CA VAL A 86 -11.13 1.22 -4.95
C VAL A 86 -12.33 1.84 -4.26
N CYS A 87 -12.39 1.84 -2.92
CA CYS A 87 -13.48 2.47 -2.16
C CYS A 87 -13.59 3.96 -2.48
N LEU A 88 -12.47 4.69 -2.51
CA LEU A 88 -12.44 6.12 -2.86
C LEU A 88 -12.92 6.37 -4.30
N SER A 89 -12.61 5.47 -5.23
CA SER A 89 -13.09 5.57 -6.62
C SER A 89 -14.58 5.28 -6.74
N ILE A 90 -15.11 4.29 -5.99
CA ILE A 90 -16.56 4.01 -5.92
C ILE A 90 -17.31 5.21 -5.38
N LEU A 91 -16.78 5.87 -4.35
CA LEU A 91 -17.35 7.10 -3.78
C LEU A 91 -17.15 8.35 -4.65
N GLY A 92 -16.54 8.25 -5.82
CA GLY A 92 -16.26 9.38 -6.71
C GLY A 92 -15.22 10.38 -6.19
N ARG A 93 -14.55 10.06 -5.08
CA ARG A 93 -13.54 10.92 -4.45
C ARG A 93 -12.17 10.84 -5.13
N MET A 94 -11.89 9.72 -5.80
CA MET A 94 -10.67 9.49 -6.58
C MET A 94 -11.05 9.07 -8.02
N PRO A 95 -10.47 9.67 -9.05
CA PRO A 95 -10.70 9.25 -10.43
C PRO A 95 -10.27 7.80 -10.66
N TRP A 96 -11.12 6.99 -11.29
CA TRP A 96 -10.87 5.58 -11.57
C TRP A 96 -9.57 5.31 -12.32
N TRP A 97 -9.17 6.20 -13.24
CA TRP A 97 -7.94 6.01 -14.00
C TRP A 97 -6.70 5.96 -13.11
N ILE A 98 -6.67 6.73 -12.00
CA ILE A 98 -5.58 6.70 -11.01
C ILE A 98 -5.49 5.32 -10.38
N THR A 99 -6.61 4.82 -9.88
CA THR A 99 -6.71 3.50 -9.25
C THR A 99 -6.29 2.39 -10.22
N ILE A 100 -6.80 2.44 -11.46
CA ILE A 100 -6.48 1.44 -12.48
C ILE A 100 -4.99 1.44 -12.82
N VAL A 101 -4.39 2.60 -13.08
CA VAL A 101 -2.97 2.71 -13.43
C VAL A 101 -2.08 2.16 -12.31
N ILE A 102 -2.37 2.55 -11.07
CA ILE A 102 -1.57 2.12 -9.93
C ILE A 102 -1.74 0.62 -9.69
N LEU A 103 -2.98 0.11 -9.61
CA LEU A 103 -3.24 -1.30 -9.33
C LEU A 103 -2.77 -2.22 -10.46
N ALA A 104 -2.99 -1.85 -11.71
CA ALA A 104 -2.51 -2.62 -12.86
C ALA A 104 -0.98 -2.75 -12.83
N ARG A 105 -0.26 -1.67 -12.49
CA ARG A 105 1.18 -1.73 -12.33
C ARG A 105 1.61 -2.58 -11.12
N GLU A 106 0.94 -2.43 -9.96
CA GLU A 106 1.28 -3.22 -8.77
C GLU A 106 1.12 -4.72 -9.02
N ILE A 107 -0.01 -5.09 -9.60
CA ILE A 107 -0.32 -6.47 -9.94
C ILE A 107 0.62 -6.95 -11.06
N GLY A 108 0.75 -6.17 -12.13
CA GLY A 108 1.58 -6.51 -13.28
C GLY A 108 3.05 -6.75 -12.92
N ILE A 109 3.67 -5.85 -12.15
CA ILE A 109 5.06 -6.04 -11.69
C ILE A 109 5.19 -7.23 -10.73
N THR A 110 4.17 -7.53 -9.95
CA THR A 110 4.18 -8.71 -9.06
C THR A 110 4.19 -10.00 -9.87
N PHE A 111 3.28 -10.13 -10.83
CA PHE A 111 3.25 -11.29 -11.72
C PHE A 111 4.51 -11.39 -12.58
N PHE A 112 4.97 -10.28 -13.12
CA PHE A 112 6.21 -10.23 -13.88
C PHE A 112 7.41 -10.71 -13.05
N ARG A 113 7.51 -10.28 -11.80
CA ARG A 113 8.56 -10.73 -10.86
C ARG A 113 8.49 -12.24 -10.63
N LEU A 114 7.30 -12.80 -10.42
CA LEU A 114 7.10 -14.23 -10.24
C LEU A 114 7.51 -15.02 -11.48
N ALA A 115 7.19 -14.51 -12.67
CA ALA A 115 7.56 -15.16 -13.93
C ALA A 115 9.08 -15.20 -14.20
N ILE A 116 9.81 -14.15 -13.77
CA ILE A 116 11.26 -14.06 -14.01
C ILE A 116 12.14 -14.48 -12.84
N VAL A 117 11.54 -14.91 -11.72
CA VAL A 117 12.31 -15.30 -10.51
C VAL A 117 13.37 -16.36 -10.79
N LYS A 118 13.10 -17.26 -11.73
CA LYS A 118 14.04 -18.30 -12.19
C LYS A 118 15.25 -17.78 -12.98
N ARG A 119 15.18 -16.52 -13.47
CA ARG A 119 16.26 -15.86 -14.24
C ARG A 119 17.20 -15.02 -13.38
N GLY A 120 16.98 -15.01 -12.06
CA GLY A 120 17.75 -14.21 -11.11
C GLY A 120 16.90 -13.18 -10.38
N VAL A 121 17.27 -12.86 -9.14
CA VAL A 121 16.55 -11.90 -8.31
C VAL A 121 16.98 -10.47 -8.69
N ILE A 122 16.07 -9.68 -9.26
CA ILE A 122 16.32 -8.25 -9.46
C ILE A 122 16.16 -7.56 -8.10
N PRO A 123 17.20 -6.88 -7.58
CA PRO A 123 17.13 -6.24 -6.27
C PRO A 123 16.07 -5.14 -6.25
N ALA A 124 15.44 -4.97 -5.08
CA ALA A 124 14.47 -3.91 -4.88
C ALA A 124 15.14 -2.54 -5.06
N ASN A 125 14.63 -1.72 -5.98
CA ASN A 125 15.17 -0.40 -6.26
C ASN A 125 14.71 0.61 -5.19
N LYS A 126 15.58 1.55 -4.82
CA LYS A 126 15.26 2.68 -3.91
C LYS A 126 14.02 3.46 -4.40
N GLY A 127 13.87 3.64 -5.71
CA GLY A 127 12.70 4.29 -6.31
C GLY A 127 11.36 3.62 -5.98
N GLY A 128 11.34 2.29 -5.84
CA GLY A 128 10.14 1.57 -5.43
C GLY A 128 9.68 1.89 -4.01
N LYS A 129 10.61 2.15 -3.08
CA LYS A 129 10.27 2.58 -1.70
C LYS A 129 9.70 3.99 -1.68
N ILE A 130 10.34 4.93 -2.38
CA ILE A 130 9.88 6.31 -2.48
C ILE A 130 8.48 6.37 -3.10
N LYS A 131 8.25 5.62 -4.20
CA LYS A 131 6.94 5.49 -4.84
C LYS A 131 5.88 5.01 -3.84
N ALA A 132 6.15 3.93 -3.09
CA ALA A 132 5.20 3.39 -2.11
C ALA A 132 4.88 4.42 -1.02
N THR A 133 5.85 5.18 -0.55
CA THR A 133 5.64 6.26 0.42
C THR A 133 4.68 7.32 -0.14
N PHE A 134 4.92 7.86 -1.33
CA PHE A 134 4.04 8.86 -1.94
C PHE A 134 2.64 8.31 -2.20
N GLN A 135 2.53 7.05 -2.62
CA GLN A 135 1.25 6.39 -2.86
C GLN A 135 0.45 6.23 -1.56
N ASN A 136 1.07 5.77 -0.48
CA ASN A 136 0.42 5.57 0.81
C ASN A 136 -0.05 6.90 1.41
N PHE A 137 0.80 7.93 1.41
CA PHE A 137 0.42 9.27 1.87
C PHE A 137 -0.65 9.90 0.97
N GLY A 138 -0.49 9.81 -0.36
CA GLY A 138 -1.49 10.31 -1.30
C GLY A 138 -2.85 9.66 -1.06
N THR A 139 -2.92 8.33 -0.96
CA THR A 139 -4.16 7.61 -0.65
C THR A 139 -4.72 8.04 0.71
N GLY A 140 -3.87 8.18 1.74
CA GLY A 140 -4.27 8.66 3.05
C GLY A 140 -4.89 10.07 3.01
N PHE A 141 -4.36 10.98 2.21
CA PHE A 141 -4.93 12.32 2.03
C PHE A 141 -6.28 12.30 1.28
N TYR A 142 -6.51 11.31 0.42
CA TYR A 142 -7.82 11.11 -0.21
C TYR A 142 -8.87 10.54 0.76
N VAL A 143 -8.47 9.76 1.75
CA VAL A 143 -9.36 9.28 2.83
C VAL A 143 -9.72 10.42 3.78
N LEU A 144 -8.78 11.32 4.09
CA LEU A 144 -9.01 12.46 4.98
C LEU A 144 -10.06 13.42 4.42
N PRO A 145 -10.96 13.94 5.28
CA PRO A 145 -11.92 14.99 4.92
C PRO A 145 -11.22 16.35 4.86
N LEU A 146 -10.34 16.54 3.87
CA LEU A 146 -9.60 17.77 3.68
C LEU A 146 -10.50 18.91 3.22
N ASN A 147 -10.16 20.15 3.64
CA ASN A 147 -10.78 21.33 3.08
C ASN A 147 -10.48 21.41 1.57
N PRO A 148 -11.46 21.80 0.72
CA PRO A 148 -11.26 21.95 -0.73
C PRO A 148 -10.04 22.76 -1.14
N GLY A 149 -9.66 23.78 -0.36
CA GLY A 149 -8.45 24.56 -0.58
C GLY A 149 -7.13 23.76 -0.51
N LEU A 150 -7.15 22.53 0.05
CA LEU A 150 -5.99 21.65 0.15
C LEU A 150 -6.01 20.52 -0.88
N TYR A 151 -6.99 20.47 -1.79
CA TYR A 151 -7.06 19.38 -2.78
C TYR A 151 -5.86 19.37 -3.73
N TRP A 152 -5.29 20.53 -4.07
CA TRP A 152 -4.08 20.63 -4.87
C TRP A 152 -2.90 19.88 -4.24
N PHE A 153 -2.78 19.92 -2.91
CA PHE A 153 -1.74 19.21 -2.16
C PHE A 153 -1.95 17.68 -2.20
N ARG A 154 -3.17 17.23 -1.92
CA ARG A 154 -3.59 15.83 -2.02
C ARG A 154 -3.32 15.27 -3.42
N ASP A 155 -3.76 15.99 -4.44
CA ASP A 155 -3.64 15.60 -5.84
C ASP A 155 -2.17 15.61 -6.29
N GLY A 156 -1.38 16.58 -5.83
CA GLY A 156 0.05 16.66 -6.08
C GLY A 156 0.81 15.42 -5.57
N PHE A 157 0.54 14.96 -4.36
CA PHE A 157 1.11 13.72 -3.84
C PHE A 157 0.77 12.51 -4.71
N MET A 158 -0.48 12.44 -5.17
CA MET A 158 -0.93 11.32 -6.00
C MET A 158 -0.32 11.38 -7.41
N TYR A 159 -0.20 12.55 -8.03
CA TYR A 159 0.48 12.69 -9.32
C TYR A 159 1.96 12.30 -9.23
N ILE A 160 2.66 12.70 -8.18
CA ILE A 160 4.04 12.26 -7.95
C ILE A 160 4.08 10.72 -7.81
N ALA A 161 3.16 10.13 -7.06
CA ALA A 161 3.07 8.67 -6.94
C ALA A 161 2.85 7.98 -8.28
N ILE A 162 2.01 8.53 -9.16
CA ILE A 162 1.74 8.00 -10.50
C ILE A 162 3.00 8.08 -11.36
N ILE A 163 3.67 9.24 -11.41
CA ILE A 163 4.89 9.42 -12.19
C ILE A 163 5.96 8.42 -11.73
N LEU A 164 6.18 8.31 -10.43
CA LEU A 164 7.13 7.35 -9.86
C LEU A 164 6.72 5.91 -10.15
N THR A 165 5.43 5.61 -10.14
CA THR A 165 4.87 4.30 -10.45
C THR A 165 5.19 3.88 -11.88
N VAL A 166 4.96 4.77 -12.86
CA VAL A 166 5.24 4.51 -14.27
C VAL A 166 6.74 4.40 -14.52
N VAL A 167 7.52 5.38 -14.03
CA VAL A 167 8.99 5.42 -14.24
C VAL A 167 9.66 4.18 -13.62
N THR A 168 9.33 3.84 -12.38
CA THR A 168 9.93 2.67 -11.72
C THR A 168 9.48 1.35 -12.33
N GLY A 169 8.24 1.29 -12.85
CA GLY A 169 7.72 0.13 -13.58
C GLY A 169 8.48 -0.09 -14.90
N ALA A 170 8.62 0.97 -15.70
CA ALA A 170 9.37 0.92 -16.96
C ALA A 170 10.84 0.56 -16.74
N TYR A 171 11.47 1.17 -15.74
CA TYR A 171 12.86 0.84 -15.38
C TYR A 171 13.00 -0.64 -14.97
N TYR A 172 12.05 -1.17 -14.19
CA TYR A 172 12.08 -2.56 -13.74
C TYR A 172 11.96 -3.54 -14.92
N VAL A 173 11.03 -3.29 -15.84
CA VAL A 173 10.87 -4.11 -17.05
C VAL A 173 12.13 -4.02 -17.91
N ARG A 174 12.65 -2.81 -18.16
CA ARG A 174 13.87 -2.64 -18.96
C ARG A 174 15.09 -3.36 -18.34
N SER A 175 15.24 -3.33 -17.02
CA SER A 175 16.37 -4.00 -16.34
C SER A 175 16.29 -5.51 -16.41
N ALA A 176 15.09 -6.09 -16.52
CA ALA A 176 14.89 -7.53 -16.65
C ALA A 176 15.34 -8.09 -18.02
N PHE A 177 15.39 -7.24 -19.05
CA PHE A 177 15.82 -7.61 -20.40
C PHE A 177 17.29 -7.25 -20.70
N LYS A 178 18.02 -6.64 -19.75
CA LYS A 178 19.45 -6.43 -19.93
C LYS A 178 20.21 -7.76 -19.73
N PRO A 179 21.14 -8.12 -20.64
CA PRO A 179 22.04 -9.25 -20.42
C PRO A 179 22.80 -9.03 -19.10
N GLN A 180 22.84 -10.03 -18.26
CA GLN A 180 23.74 -10.04 -17.11
C GLN A 180 25.16 -10.29 -17.66
N SER A 181 25.94 -9.23 -17.76
CA SER A 181 27.40 -9.29 -18.05
C SER A 181 28.13 -9.74 -16.82
#